data_5ceabbf17463360912ec574596f963cd
#
_entry.id   5ceabbf17463360912ec574596f963cd
#
_cell.length_a   1.000
_cell.length_b   1.000
_cell.length_c   1.000
_cell.angle_alpha   90.00
_cell.angle_beta   90.00
_cell.angle_gamma   90.00
#
_symmetry.space_group_name_H-M   'P 1'
#
loop_
_entity.id
_entity.type
_entity.pdbx_description
1 polymer ?
#
loop_
_entity_poly.entity_id
_entity_poly.type
_entity_poly.pdbx_seq_one_letter_code
_entity_poly.pdbx_strand_id
1 'polypeptide(L)'
;MIQRIQTLYLLLVSALVGAALCAPLMWGVTEGERFDLAAFTITAGSEVLGTTPRYLPILLILACALPLVTILLYKRRMLQIRLCAAEAVLLVGSAAMEAMIFWGPWGSRCESASLCPASFAPLAALFFVWLAARAIFRDELLVRSLDRIR
;
A
#
# COMPACT_ATOMS: atom_id res chain seq x y z
N MET A 1 -19.97 16.61 7.15
CA MET A 1 -19.66 16.30 5.74
C MET A 1 -18.18 15.95 5.49
N ILE A 2 -17.24 16.50 6.21
CA ILE A 2 -15.78 16.28 6.03
C ILE A 2 -15.37 14.84 6.36
N GLN A 3 -15.97 14.19 7.34
CA GLN A 3 -15.72 12.78 7.68
C GLN A 3 -15.93 11.80 6.52
N ARG A 4 -16.86 12.07 5.60
CA ARG A 4 -17.11 11.20 4.42
C ARG A 4 -15.93 11.20 3.44
N ILE A 5 -15.26 12.35 3.27
CA ILE A 5 -14.12 12.48 2.36
C ILE A 5 -12.90 11.74 2.91
N GLN A 6 -12.67 11.79 4.22
CA GLN A 6 -11.58 11.06 4.90
C GLN A 6 -11.75 9.54 4.74
N THR A 7 -12.96 9.04 4.97
CA THR A 7 -13.30 7.64 4.79
C THR A 7 -13.09 7.19 3.34
N LEU A 8 -13.46 8.04 2.37
CA LEU A 8 -13.27 7.75 0.96
C LEU A 8 -11.79 7.59 0.60
N TYR A 9 -10.90 8.48 1.09
CA TYR A 9 -9.47 8.36 0.84
C TYR A 9 -8.89 7.09 1.46
N LEU A 10 -9.25 6.74 2.69
CA LEU A 10 -8.78 5.52 3.35
C LEU A 10 -9.31 4.25 2.67
N LEU A 11 -10.55 4.27 2.16
CA LEU A 11 -11.08 3.16 1.35
C LEU A 11 -10.32 3.01 0.03
N LEU A 12 -9.97 4.13 -0.64
CA LEU A 12 -9.14 4.09 -1.84
C LEU A 12 -7.75 3.50 -1.57
N VAL A 13 -7.12 3.85 -0.44
CA VAL A 13 -5.86 3.24 -0.01
C VAL A 13 -6.00 1.74 0.12
N SER A 14 -6.99 1.26 0.87
CA SER A 14 -7.24 -0.17 1.05
C SER A 14 -7.53 -0.88 -0.27
N ALA A 15 -8.31 -0.27 -1.17
CA ALA A 15 -8.62 -0.83 -2.48
C ALA A 15 -7.39 -0.92 -3.39
N LEU A 16 -6.53 0.12 -3.41
CA LEU A 16 -5.30 0.12 -4.21
C LEU A 16 -4.31 -0.96 -3.73
N VAL A 17 -4.08 -1.02 -2.42
CA VAL A 17 -3.18 -2.04 -1.85
C VAL A 17 -3.78 -3.44 -1.98
N GLY A 18 -5.10 -3.59 -1.84
CA GLY A 18 -5.81 -4.84 -2.08
C GLY A 18 -5.69 -5.30 -3.54
N ALA A 19 -5.75 -4.39 -4.51
CA ALA A 19 -5.49 -4.70 -5.91
C ALA A 19 -4.05 -5.17 -6.14
N ALA A 20 -3.06 -4.55 -5.48
CA ALA A 20 -1.65 -4.98 -5.53
C ALA A 20 -1.44 -6.39 -4.94
N LEU A 21 -2.21 -6.79 -3.93
CA LEU A 21 -2.17 -8.14 -3.38
C LEU A 21 -2.66 -9.22 -4.37
N CYS A 22 -3.61 -8.85 -5.25
CA CYS A 22 -4.24 -9.79 -6.19
C CYS A 22 -3.61 -9.80 -7.58
N ALA A 23 -2.85 -8.77 -7.92
CA ALA A 23 -2.25 -8.60 -9.25
C ALA A 23 -0.76 -8.96 -9.25
N PRO A 24 -0.19 -9.32 -10.42
CA PRO A 24 1.25 -9.46 -10.56
C PRO A 24 1.93 -8.10 -10.36
N LEU A 25 2.98 -8.08 -9.55
CA LEU A 25 3.76 -6.88 -9.24
C LEU A 25 4.87 -6.64 -10.25
N MET A 26 5.50 -7.72 -10.70
CA MET A 26 6.63 -7.69 -11.63
C MET A 26 6.52 -8.85 -12.59
N TRP A 27 7.12 -8.70 -13.76
CA TRP A 27 7.35 -9.82 -14.67
C TRP A 27 8.81 -9.82 -15.15
N GLY A 28 9.27 -10.99 -15.52
CA GLY A 28 10.60 -11.18 -16.06
C GLY A 28 10.63 -12.33 -17.08
N VAL A 29 11.65 -12.35 -17.93
CA VAL A 29 11.89 -13.42 -18.90
C VAL A 29 13.25 -14.02 -18.61
N THR A 30 13.29 -15.34 -18.54
CA THR A 30 14.49 -16.15 -18.37
C THR A 30 14.40 -17.35 -19.31
N GLU A 31 15.42 -17.59 -20.11
CA GLU A 31 15.46 -18.71 -21.09
C GLU A 31 14.25 -18.74 -22.05
N GLY A 32 13.70 -17.56 -22.36
CA GLY A 32 12.54 -17.43 -23.25
C GLY A 32 11.18 -17.67 -22.58
N GLU A 33 11.14 -18.05 -21.30
CA GLU A 33 9.89 -18.20 -20.54
C GLU A 33 9.59 -16.95 -19.71
N ARG A 34 8.30 -16.62 -19.64
CA ARG A 34 7.82 -15.49 -18.84
C ARG A 34 7.43 -15.93 -17.44
N PHE A 35 7.94 -15.23 -16.46
CA PHE A 35 7.66 -15.40 -15.04
C PHE A 35 6.96 -14.15 -14.50
N ASP A 36 5.87 -14.35 -13.79
CA ASP A 36 5.14 -13.28 -13.10
C ASP A 36 5.32 -13.43 -11.59
N LEU A 37 5.76 -12.35 -10.93
CA LEU A 37 5.88 -12.29 -9.49
C LEU A 37 4.69 -11.52 -8.92
N ALA A 38 3.82 -12.24 -8.20
CA ALA A 38 2.72 -11.70 -7.42
C ALA A 38 3.12 -11.55 -5.93
N ALA A 39 2.24 -10.97 -5.14
CA ALA A 39 2.50 -10.77 -3.71
C ALA A 39 2.82 -12.08 -2.97
N PHE A 40 2.20 -13.20 -3.33
CA PHE A 40 2.35 -14.50 -2.65
C PHE A 40 3.18 -15.52 -3.42
N THR A 41 3.12 -15.50 -4.74
CA THR A 41 3.60 -16.57 -5.61
C THR A 41 4.41 -16.04 -6.78
N ILE A 42 5.28 -16.90 -7.28
CA ILE A 42 5.99 -16.73 -8.55
C ILE A 42 5.42 -17.77 -9.50
N THR A 43 4.89 -17.34 -10.63
CA THR A 43 4.22 -18.21 -11.62
C THR A 43 4.90 -18.11 -12.97
N ALA A 44 4.94 -19.25 -13.70
CA ALA A 44 5.26 -19.31 -15.12
C ALA A 44 4.03 -19.83 -15.85
N GLY A 45 3.32 -18.97 -16.57
CA GLY A 45 2.04 -19.31 -17.16
C GLY A 45 1.02 -19.77 -16.11
N SER A 46 0.65 -21.05 -16.11
CA SER A 46 -0.28 -21.66 -15.15
C SER A 46 0.40 -22.38 -13.98
N GLU A 47 1.72 -22.55 -14.02
CA GLU A 47 2.46 -23.29 -12.99
C GLU A 47 3.00 -22.36 -11.89
N VAL A 48 2.85 -22.78 -10.63
CA VAL A 48 3.42 -22.09 -9.47
C VAL A 48 4.81 -22.65 -9.22
N LEU A 49 5.85 -21.85 -9.47
CA LEU A 49 7.24 -22.25 -9.33
C LEU A 49 7.81 -22.02 -7.93
N GLY A 50 7.21 -21.10 -7.19
CA GLY A 50 7.72 -20.75 -5.87
C GLY A 50 6.88 -19.73 -5.13
N THR A 51 7.36 -19.36 -3.96
CA THR A 51 6.73 -18.32 -3.11
C THR A 51 7.58 -17.07 -3.09
N THR A 52 6.93 -15.93 -3.19
CA THR A 52 7.54 -14.61 -2.98
C THR A 52 8.08 -14.49 -1.54
N PRO A 53 9.14 -13.70 -1.30
CA PRO A 53 9.62 -13.46 0.07
C PRO A 53 8.49 -13.04 0.99
N ARG A 54 8.30 -13.75 2.11
CA ARG A 54 7.15 -13.60 3.02
C ARG A 54 6.97 -12.21 3.61
N TYR A 55 8.00 -11.39 3.60
CA TYR A 55 7.95 -10.02 4.13
C TYR A 55 7.05 -9.12 3.28
N LEU A 56 7.06 -9.27 1.96
CA LEU A 56 6.28 -8.45 1.04
C LEU A 56 4.76 -8.63 1.24
N PRO A 57 4.19 -9.86 1.20
CA PRO A 57 2.77 -10.02 1.44
C PRO A 57 2.34 -9.60 2.85
N ILE A 58 3.17 -9.79 3.87
CA ILE A 58 2.87 -9.35 5.24
C ILE A 58 2.74 -7.83 5.29
N LEU A 59 3.68 -7.09 4.69
CA LEU A 59 3.62 -5.62 4.64
C LEU A 59 2.38 -5.13 3.90
N LEU A 60 2.07 -5.73 2.74
CA LEU A 60 0.89 -5.35 1.95
C LEU A 60 -0.43 -5.69 2.67
N ILE A 61 -0.51 -6.83 3.38
CA ILE A 61 -1.70 -7.19 4.17
C ILE A 61 -1.90 -6.18 5.30
N LEU A 62 -0.83 -5.82 6.03
CA LEU A 62 -0.91 -4.82 7.09
C LEU A 62 -1.32 -3.45 6.54
N ALA A 63 -0.74 -3.04 5.41
CA ALA A 63 -1.10 -1.80 4.73
C ALA A 63 -2.52 -1.81 4.14
N CYS A 64 -3.09 -2.97 3.83
CA CYS A 64 -4.50 -3.08 3.43
C CYS A 64 -5.46 -3.01 4.63
N ALA A 65 -5.08 -3.58 5.77
CA ALA A 65 -5.91 -3.67 6.97
C ALA A 65 -5.92 -2.37 7.79
N LEU A 66 -4.79 -1.67 7.90
CA LEU A 66 -4.64 -0.50 8.76
C LEU A 66 -5.60 0.66 8.41
N PRO A 67 -5.85 1.01 7.13
CA PRO A 67 -6.82 2.04 6.77
C PRO A 67 -8.24 1.68 7.22
N LEU A 68 -8.62 0.40 7.15
CA LEU A 68 -9.94 -0.07 7.61
C LEU A 68 -10.09 0.11 9.12
N VAL A 69 -9.05 -0.24 9.90
CA VAL A 69 -9.01 0.01 11.34
C VAL A 69 -9.08 1.50 11.64
N THR A 70 -8.38 2.33 10.87
CA THR A 70 -8.39 3.79 11.01
C THR A 70 -9.79 4.37 10.80
N ILE A 71 -10.55 3.86 9.84
CA ILE A 71 -11.96 4.24 9.61
C ILE A 71 -12.82 3.92 10.83
N LEU A 72 -12.64 2.74 11.45
CA LEU A 72 -13.41 2.33 12.63
C LEU A 72 -13.13 3.20 13.86
N LEU A 73 -11.93 3.77 13.96
CA LEU A 73 -11.52 4.64 15.05
C LEU A 73 -11.94 6.12 14.85
N TYR A 74 -13.03 6.39 14.14
CA TYR A 74 -13.49 7.74 13.80
C TYR A 74 -13.71 8.69 15.00
N LYS A 75 -13.94 8.15 16.20
CA LYS A 75 -14.13 8.95 17.43
C LYS A 75 -12.82 9.52 18.01
N ARG A 76 -11.65 8.95 17.63
CA ARG A 76 -10.34 9.31 18.20
C ARG A 76 -9.42 9.90 17.12
N ARG A 77 -9.63 11.17 16.77
CA ARG A 77 -8.94 11.85 15.66
C ARG A 77 -7.41 11.85 15.79
N MET A 78 -6.88 12.06 17.01
CA MET A 78 -5.43 12.03 17.25
C MET A 78 -4.82 10.63 16.99
N LEU A 79 -5.56 9.55 17.27
CA LEU A 79 -5.15 8.20 16.92
C LEU A 79 -5.18 7.98 15.40
N GLN A 80 -6.17 8.50 14.70
CA GLN A 80 -6.24 8.40 13.25
C GLN A 80 -5.01 9.02 12.56
N ILE A 81 -4.56 10.20 13.02
CA ILE A 81 -3.36 10.85 12.48
C ILE A 81 -2.12 9.98 12.69
N ARG A 82 -1.97 9.39 13.89
CA ARG A 82 -0.86 8.47 14.18
C ARG A 82 -0.91 7.20 13.32
N LEU A 83 -2.10 6.66 13.10
CA LEU A 83 -2.29 5.49 12.23
C LEU A 83 -2.02 5.83 10.76
N CYS A 84 -2.40 7.02 10.28
CA CYS A 84 -2.01 7.46 8.93
C CYS A 84 -0.47 7.61 8.79
N ALA A 85 0.22 8.04 9.83
CA ALA A 85 1.69 8.08 9.83
C ALA A 85 2.30 6.67 9.80
N ALA A 86 1.76 5.73 10.59
CA ALA A 86 2.17 4.32 10.56
C ALA A 86 1.89 3.69 9.20
N GLU A 87 0.75 3.98 8.60
CA GLU A 87 0.37 3.55 7.25
C GLU A 87 1.38 4.05 6.19
N ALA A 88 1.77 5.32 6.26
CA ALA A 88 2.77 5.88 5.35
C ALA A 88 4.11 5.14 5.46
N VAL A 89 4.54 4.77 6.68
CA VAL A 89 5.77 3.98 6.88
C VAL A 89 5.63 2.57 6.28
N LEU A 90 4.48 1.91 6.45
CA LEU A 90 4.22 0.59 5.85
C LEU A 90 4.24 0.64 4.31
N LEU A 91 3.62 1.66 3.72
CA LEU A 91 3.59 1.84 2.26
C LEU A 91 4.98 2.13 1.69
N VAL A 92 5.77 2.97 2.35
CA VAL A 92 7.18 3.21 1.96
C VAL A 92 8.00 1.93 2.13
N GLY A 93 7.78 1.19 3.21
CA GLY A 93 8.45 -0.10 3.45
C GLY A 93 8.12 -1.14 2.38
N SER A 94 6.85 -1.24 1.96
CA SER A 94 6.45 -2.17 0.89
C SER A 94 7.05 -1.78 -0.46
N ALA A 95 7.03 -0.49 -0.83
CA ALA A 95 7.65 -0.01 -2.06
C ALA A 95 9.18 -0.22 -2.07
N ALA A 96 9.85 0.02 -0.93
CA ALA A 96 11.28 -0.25 -0.79
C ALA A 96 11.59 -1.75 -0.92
N MET A 97 10.75 -2.61 -0.36
CA MET A 97 10.90 -4.07 -0.46
C MET A 97 10.71 -4.56 -1.90
N GLU A 98 9.71 -4.03 -2.62
CA GLU A 98 9.50 -4.30 -4.04
C GLU A 98 10.73 -3.88 -4.86
N ALA A 99 11.27 -2.69 -4.61
CA ALA A 99 12.47 -2.20 -5.27
C ALA A 99 13.69 -3.08 -4.98
N MET A 100 13.87 -3.52 -3.74
CA MET A 100 14.95 -4.44 -3.37
C MET A 100 14.84 -5.80 -4.07
N ILE A 101 13.63 -6.34 -4.22
CA ILE A 101 13.41 -7.59 -4.96
C ILE A 101 13.71 -7.38 -6.43
N PHE A 102 13.24 -6.27 -7.02
CA PHE A 102 13.43 -5.96 -8.43
C PHE A 102 14.91 -5.77 -8.81
N TRP A 103 15.66 -4.97 -8.06
CA TRP A 103 17.09 -4.73 -8.35
C TRP A 103 18.04 -5.81 -7.80
N GLY A 104 17.58 -6.66 -6.90
CA GLY A 104 18.37 -7.73 -6.31
C GLY A 104 18.13 -9.08 -7.00
N PRO A 105 17.50 -10.04 -6.32
CA PRO A 105 17.41 -11.42 -6.79
C PRO A 105 16.65 -11.59 -8.10
N TRP A 106 15.64 -10.73 -8.35
CA TRP A 106 14.79 -10.84 -9.54
C TRP A 106 15.52 -10.31 -10.78
N GLY A 107 16.01 -9.07 -10.72
CA GLY A 107 16.68 -8.45 -11.87
C GLY A 107 18.00 -9.11 -12.26
N SER A 108 18.69 -9.76 -11.30
CA SER A 108 19.93 -10.47 -11.59
C SER A 108 19.72 -11.84 -12.25
N ARG A 109 18.52 -12.41 -12.17
CA ARG A 109 18.19 -13.74 -12.73
C ARG A 109 17.44 -13.64 -14.06
N CYS A 110 16.80 -12.53 -14.35
CA CYS A 110 16.03 -12.31 -15.56
C CYS A 110 16.88 -11.63 -16.63
N GLU A 111 16.79 -12.08 -17.88
CA GLU A 111 17.38 -11.42 -19.05
C GLU A 111 16.71 -10.06 -19.31
N SER A 112 15.39 -10.00 -19.07
CA SER A 112 14.61 -8.77 -19.07
C SER A 112 13.60 -8.82 -17.92
N ALA A 113 13.46 -7.70 -17.21
CA ALA A 113 12.50 -7.56 -16.12
C ALA A 113 11.80 -6.20 -16.20
N SER A 114 10.52 -6.15 -15.83
CA SER A 114 9.74 -4.92 -15.79
C SER A 114 8.75 -4.92 -14.64
N LEU A 115 8.41 -3.73 -14.17
CA LEU A 115 7.39 -3.52 -13.15
C LEU A 115 6.00 -3.48 -13.78
N CYS A 116 5.05 -4.14 -13.14
CA CYS A 116 3.64 -4.03 -13.49
C CYS A 116 3.02 -2.75 -12.90
N PRO A 117 1.92 -2.24 -13.45
CA PRO A 117 1.22 -1.09 -12.88
C PRO A 117 0.83 -1.28 -11.40
N ALA A 118 0.58 -2.51 -10.96
CA ALA A 118 0.26 -2.85 -9.58
C ALA A 118 1.38 -2.52 -8.58
N SER A 119 2.66 -2.56 -8.99
CA SER A 119 3.80 -2.17 -8.16
C SER A 119 3.79 -0.69 -7.77
N PHE A 120 3.10 0.15 -8.53
CA PHE A 120 2.96 1.58 -8.19
C PHE A 120 1.81 1.85 -7.21
N ALA A 121 1.01 0.85 -6.88
CA ALA A 121 -0.13 1.01 -5.98
C ALA A 121 0.27 1.51 -4.57
N PRO A 122 1.34 1.03 -3.90
CA PRO A 122 1.77 1.58 -2.63
C PRO A 122 2.15 3.07 -2.71
N LEU A 123 2.78 3.50 -3.79
CA LEU A 123 3.14 4.90 -4.00
C LEU A 123 1.91 5.79 -4.25
N ALA A 124 0.95 5.30 -5.04
CA ALA A 124 -0.33 5.99 -5.24
C ALA A 124 -1.13 6.05 -3.94
N ALA A 125 -1.15 4.96 -3.17
CA ALA A 125 -1.80 4.89 -1.87
C ALA A 125 -1.19 5.90 -0.87
N LEU A 126 0.12 6.11 -0.88
CA LEU A 126 0.80 7.09 -0.04
C LEU A 126 0.26 8.52 -0.26
N PHE A 127 -0.01 8.88 -1.52
CA PHE A 127 -0.64 10.18 -1.82
C PHE A 127 -2.03 10.31 -1.19
N PHE A 128 -2.86 9.27 -1.25
CA PHE A 128 -4.19 9.29 -0.64
C PHE A 128 -4.14 9.27 0.89
N VAL A 129 -3.17 8.58 1.51
CA VAL A 129 -2.93 8.63 2.96
C VAL A 129 -2.57 10.05 3.39
N TRP A 130 -1.71 10.74 2.64
CA TRP A 130 -1.38 12.14 2.91
C TRP A 130 -2.61 13.06 2.83
N LEU A 131 -3.48 12.88 1.81
CA LEU A 131 -4.73 13.63 1.70
C LEU A 131 -5.68 13.34 2.88
N ALA A 132 -5.79 12.07 3.29
CA ALA A 132 -6.58 11.67 4.45
C ALA A 132 -6.06 12.33 5.73
N ALA A 133 -4.76 12.23 6.02
CA ALA A 133 -4.12 12.83 7.18
C ALA A 133 -4.32 14.36 7.21
N ARG A 134 -4.15 15.03 6.07
CA ARG A 134 -4.39 16.48 5.94
C ARG A 134 -5.85 16.84 6.23
N ALA A 135 -6.80 16.05 5.74
CA ALA A 135 -8.22 16.28 5.97
C ALA A 135 -8.59 16.10 7.45
N ILE A 136 -8.06 15.05 8.11
CA ILE A 136 -8.25 14.79 9.54
C ILE A 136 -7.66 15.94 10.38
N PHE A 137 -6.46 16.38 10.05
CA PHE A 137 -5.78 17.47 10.77
C PHE A 137 -6.54 18.81 10.67
N ARG A 138 -7.06 19.14 9.48
CA ARG A 138 -7.90 20.36 9.30
C ARG A 138 -9.17 20.31 10.14
N ASP A 139 -9.80 19.12 10.22
CA ASP A 139 -11.01 18.94 11.03
C ASP A 139 -10.73 19.10 12.53
N GLU A 140 -9.58 18.59 13.01
CA GLU A 140 -9.14 18.77 14.40
C GLU A 140 -8.88 20.25 14.74
N LEU A 141 -8.25 21.00 13.83
CA LEU A 141 -8.01 22.44 14.04
C LEU A 141 -9.32 23.24 14.14
N LEU A 142 -10.32 22.89 13.30
CA LEU A 142 -11.63 23.55 13.35
C LEU A 142 -12.33 23.33 14.71
N VAL A 143 -12.30 22.10 15.22
CA VAL A 143 -12.92 21.79 16.52
C VAL A 143 -12.22 22.55 17.66
N ARG A 144 -10.89 22.56 17.68
CA ARG A 144 -10.11 23.31 18.70
C ARG A 144 -10.34 24.80 18.65
N SER A 145 -10.58 25.37 17.47
CA SER A 145 -10.88 26.81 17.35
C SER A 145 -12.24 27.15 17.93
N LEU A 146 -13.24 26.26 17.78
CA LEU A 146 -14.57 26.46 18.36
C LEU A 146 -14.57 26.32 19.89
N ASP A 147 -13.77 25.41 20.45
CA ASP A 147 -13.65 25.25 21.91
C ASP A 147 -12.97 26.44 22.60
N ARG A 148 -12.18 27.25 21.89
CA ARG A 148 -11.58 28.48 22.43
C ARG A 148 -12.52 29.67 22.53
N ILE A 149 -13.65 29.62 21.84
CA ILE A 149 -14.63 30.73 21.80
C ILE A 149 -15.70 30.57 22.90
N ARG A 150 -15.71 29.44 23.60
CA ARG A 150 -16.64 29.11 24.67
C ARG A 150 -15.98 29.23 26.03
#